data_317addeb3c016234d62ae24d998f5b55
#
_entry.id   317addeb3c016234d62ae24d998f5b55
#
_cell.length_a   1.000
_cell.length_b   1.000
_cell.length_c   1.000
_cell.angle_alpha   90.00
_cell.angle_beta   90.00
_cell.angle_gamma   90.00
#
_symmetry.space_group_name_H-M   'P 1'
#
loop_
_entity.id
_entity.type
_entity.pdbx_description
1 polymer ?
#
loop_
_entity_poly.entity_id
_entity_poly.type
_entity_poly.pdbx_seq_one_letter_code
_entity_poly.pdbx_strand_id
1 'polypeptide(L)'
;MRPVLHGDLVAGARALLCVPRGLRWRAARDLVAQADAADRYRRRLCRIHPDWGNGTLMAAALGRPHAPERRLDDPDYADCLILVLEAVRHWRQRRWTGVIGARPAKPMVFHHVRR
;
A
#
# COMPACT_ATOMS: atom_id res chain seq x y z
N MET A 1 -1.89 -7.25 -7.09
CA MET A 1 -2.86 -6.51 -6.26
C MET A 1 -3.93 -5.91 -7.16
N ARG A 2 -5.16 -5.93 -6.69
CA ARG A 2 -6.26 -5.34 -7.45
C ARG A 2 -6.08 -3.82 -7.54
N PRO A 3 -6.73 -3.17 -8.52
CA PRO A 3 -6.55 -1.72 -8.69
C PRO A 3 -6.81 -0.96 -7.39
N VAL A 4 -5.98 0.04 -7.14
CA VAL A 4 -6.06 0.85 -5.92
C VAL A 4 -7.00 2.01 -6.16
N LEU A 5 -8.02 2.12 -5.32
CA LEU A 5 -9.01 3.18 -5.39
C LEU A 5 -8.87 4.08 -4.16
N HIS A 6 -9.62 5.17 -4.16
CA HIS A 6 -9.54 6.13 -3.06
C HIS A 6 -9.82 5.46 -1.70
N GLY A 7 -10.83 4.59 -1.64
CA GLY A 7 -11.15 3.90 -0.39
C GLY A 7 -10.03 3.00 0.12
N ASP A 8 -9.25 2.42 -0.78
CA ASP A 8 -8.09 1.61 -0.39
C ASP A 8 -7.05 2.48 0.30
N LEU A 9 -6.82 3.68 -0.23
CA LEU A 9 -5.86 4.61 0.34
C LEU A 9 -6.29 5.03 1.74
N VAL A 10 -7.57 5.34 1.91
CA VAL A 10 -8.12 5.73 3.20
C VAL A 10 -7.99 4.60 4.22
N ALA A 11 -8.34 3.39 3.82
CA ALA A 11 -8.24 2.23 4.71
C ALA A 11 -6.79 1.98 5.13
N GLY A 12 -5.86 2.10 4.20
CA GLY A 12 -4.44 1.95 4.50
C GLY A 12 -3.97 3.00 5.50
N ALA A 13 -4.34 4.26 5.30
CA ALA A 13 -3.96 5.33 6.21
C ALA A 13 -4.53 5.11 7.60
N ARG A 14 -5.76 4.63 7.69
CA ARG A 14 -6.39 4.33 8.98
C ARG A 14 -5.60 3.24 9.73
N ALA A 15 -5.12 2.24 9.01
CA ALA A 15 -4.30 1.21 9.63
C ALA A 15 -2.96 1.78 10.10
N LEU A 16 -2.35 2.66 9.33
CA LEU A 16 -1.07 3.25 9.72
C LEU A 16 -1.18 4.15 10.95
N LEU A 17 -2.35 4.73 11.19
CA LEU A 17 -2.54 5.54 12.39
C LEU A 17 -2.35 4.71 13.67
N CYS A 18 -2.53 3.41 13.61
CA CYS A 18 -2.34 2.52 14.75
C CYS A 18 -0.91 1.99 14.85
N VAL A 19 -0.01 2.45 13.98
CA VAL A 19 1.37 2.00 13.94
C VAL A 19 2.28 3.12 14.41
N PRO A 20 3.30 2.83 15.24
CA PRO A 20 4.27 3.86 15.63
C PRO A 20 4.93 4.49 14.41
N ARG A 21 5.20 5.79 14.49
CA ARG A 21 5.68 6.55 13.33
C ARG A 21 6.89 5.93 12.66
N GLY A 22 7.85 5.45 13.44
CA GLY A 22 9.07 4.88 12.89
C GLY A 22 8.88 3.58 12.14
N LEU A 23 7.73 2.94 12.27
CA LEU A 23 7.43 1.67 11.61
C LEU A 23 6.41 1.80 10.50
N ARG A 24 5.92 3.01 10.23
CA ARG A 24 4.81 3.20 9.28
C ARG A 24 5.20 2.89 7.85
N TRP A 25 6.41 3.25 7.44
CA TRP A 25 6.86 2.93 6.09
C TRP A 25 6.90 1.42 5.87
N ARG A 26 7.47 0.70 6.82
CA ARG A 26 7.50 -0.76 6.75
C ARG A 26 6.08 -1.33 6.72
N ALA A 27 5.21 -0.83 7.59
CA ALA A 27 3.83 -1.31 7.63
C ALA A 27 3.09 -1.04 6.32
N ALA A 28 3.32 0.12 5.70
CA ALA A 28 2.70 0.43 4.41
C ALA A 28 3.18 -0.55 3.33
N ARG A 29 4.45 -0.86 3.30
CA ARG A 29 4.98 -1.82 2.35
C ARG A 29 4.42 -3.21 2.60
N ASP A 30 4.29 -3.59 3.87
CA ASP A 30 3.72 -4.89 4.22
C ASP A 30 2.27 -5.00 3.77
N LEU A 31 1.50 -3.93 3.94
CA LEU A 31 0.10 -3.92 3.48
C LEU A 31 0.00 -4.18 1.98
N VAL A 32 0.83 -3.51 1.21
CA VAL A 32 0.82 -3.67 -0.25
C VAL A 32 1.24 -5.09 -0.62
N ALA A 33 2.27 -5.62 0.02
CA ALA A 33 2.74 -6.97 -0.24
C ALA A 33 1.67 -8.01 0.10
N GLN A 34 0.96 -7.81 1.21
CA GLN A 34 -0.09 -8.72 1.63
C GLN A 34 -1.27 -8.68 0.66
N ALA A 35 -1.67 -7.48 0.23
CA ALA A 35 -2.75 -7.35 -0.75
C ALA A 35 -2.38 -8.03 -2.07
N ASP A 36 -1.14 -7.87 -2.51
CA ASP A 36 -0.70 -8.50 -3.74
C ASP A 36 -0.66 -10.02 -3.60
N ALA A 37 -0.17 -10.52 -2.49
CA ALA A 37 -0.15 -11.96 -2.23
C ALA A 37 -1.56 -12.53 -2.18
N ALA A 38 -2.49 -11.81 -1.56
CA ALA A 38 -3.89 -12.24 -1.49
C ALA A 38 -4.54 -12.27 -2.87
N ASP A 39 -4.19 -11.30 -3.73
CA ASP A 39 -4.73 -11.27 -5.08
C ASP A 39 -4.22 -12.46 -5.92
N ARG A 40 -2.94 -12.77 -5.79
CA ARG A 40 -2.38 -13.95 -6.47
C ARG A 40 -3.01 -15.24 -5.97
N TYR A 41 -3.24 -15.33 -4.66
CA TYR A 41 -3.91 -16.47 -4.05
C TYR A 41 -5.32 -16.62 -4.61
N ARG A 42 -6.08 -15.51 -4.68
CA ARG A 42 -7.44 -15.51 -5.20
C ARG A 42 -7.48 -15.97 -6.66
N ARG A 43 -6.56 -15.47 -7.47
CA ARG A 43 -6.53 -15.83 -8.90
C ARG A 43 -6.15 -17.29 -9.10
N ARG A 44 -5.32 -17.85 -8.24
CA ARG A 44 -4.89 -19.22 -8.36
C ARG A 44 -5.91 -20.22 -7.81
N LEU A 45 -6.50 -19.90 -6.67
CA LEU A 45 -7.34 -20.84 -5.94
C LEU A 45 -8.82 -20.49 -5.99
N CYS A 46 -9.19 -19.38 -6.61
CA CYS A 46 -10.58 -18.93 -6.73
C CYS A 46 -11.26 -18.77 -5.37
N ARG A 47 -10.50 -18.30 -4.39
CA ARG A 47 -11.04 -18.06 -3.06
C ARG A 47 -10.29 -16.92 -2.37
N ILE A 48 -10.96 -16.32 -1.41
CA ILE A 48 -10.42 -15.21 -0.64
C ILE A 48 -9.34 -15.73 0.32
N HIS A 49 -8.23 -15.01 0.41
CA HIS A 49 -7.17 -15.37 1.33
C HIS A 49 -7.67 -15.27 2.77
N PRO A 50 -7.42 -16.29 3.61
CA PRO A 50 -7.99 -16.31 4.96
C PRO A 50 -7.53 -15.15 5.86
N ASP A 51 -6.31 -14.65 5.63
CA ASP A 51 -5.77 -13.59 6.50
C ASP A 51 -5.81 -12.22 5.86
N TRP A 52 -5.62 -12.13 4.53
CA TRP A 52 -5.39 -10.84 3.87
C TRP A 52 -6.47 -10.45 2.88
N GLY A 53 -7.52 -11.23 2.78
CA GLY A 53 -8.71 -10.83 2.06
C GLY A 53 -8.68 -11.09 0.57
N ASN A 54 -9.39 -10.22 -0.17
CA ASN A 54 -9.73 -10.49 -1.57
C ASN A 54 -8.75 -9.91 -2.58
N GLY A 55 -7.61 -9.43 -2.14
CA GLY A 55 -6.62 -8.84 -3.05
C GLY A 55 -6.69 -7.33 -3.15
N THR A 56 -7.61 -6.68 -2.45
CA THR A 56 -7.64 -5.23 -2.37
C THR A 56 -6.79 -4.77 -1.19
N LEU A 57 -6.23 -3.57 -1.31
CA LEU A 57 -5.50 -2.97 -0.22
C LEU A 57 -6.43 -2.72 0.97
N MET A 58 -7.67 -2.33 0.70
CA MET A 58 -8.66 -2.11 1.76
C MET A 58 -8.86 -3.36 2.61
N ALA A 59 -9.02 -4.52 1.98
CA ALA A 59 -9.25 -5.75 2.72
C ALA A 59 -8.06 -6.09 3.62
N ALA A 60 -6.84 -5.92 3.12
CA ALA A 60 -5.65 -6.16 3.92
C ALA A 60 -5.58 -5.18 5.09
N ALA A 61 -5.88 -3.91 4.85
CA ALA A 61 -5.80 -2.89 5.89
C ALA A 61 -6.84 -3.09 6.97
N LEU A 62 -8.08 -3.41 6.58
CA LEU A 62 -9.15 -3.57 7.56
C LEU A 62 -9.05 -4.88 8.35
N GLY A 63 -8.19 -5.80 7.93
CA GLY A 63 -7.92 -7.02 8.67
C GLY A 63 -6.98 -6.82 9.85
N ARG A 64 -6.46 -5.63 10.07
CA ARG A 64 -5.57 -5.31 11.18
C ARG A 64 -6.12 -4.12 11.95
N PRO A 65 -5.54 -3.79 13.12
CA PRO A 65 -6.00 -2.62 13.87
C PRO A 65 -5.99 -1.37 13.00
N HIS A 66 -7.06 -0.61 13.06
CA HIS A 66 -7.20 0.61 12.29
C HIS A 66 -8.01 1.62 13.07
N ALA A 67 -7.70 2.89 12.89
CA ALA A 67 -8.37 3.99 13.55
C ALA A 67 -9.50 4.53 12.67
N PRO A 68 -10.40 5.32 13.24
CA PRO A 68 -11.40 6.01 12.42
C PRO A 68 -10.76 6.98 11.45
N GLU A 69 -11.42 7.23 10.36
CA GLU A 69 -10.99 8.20 9.37
C GLU A 69 -10.95 9.59 9.99
N ARG A 70 -9.95 10.39 9.60
CA ARG A 70 -9.78 11.76 10.08
C ARG A 70 -9.91 12.74 8.93
N ARG A 71 -9.91 14.02 9.25
CA ARG A 71 -9.95 15.06 8.24
C ARG A 71 -8.61 15.14 7.54
N LEU A 72 -8.65 15.55 6.28
CA LEU A 72 -7.42 15.63 5.48
C LEU A 72 -6.46 16.69 5.97
N ASP A 73 -6.94 17.67 6.74
CA ASP A 73 -6.06 18.68 7.31
C ASP A 73 -5.40 18.24 8.61
N ASP A 74 -5.67 17.02 9.07
CA ASP A 74 -4.94 16.43 10.19
C ASP A 74 -3.55 16.00 9.68
N PRO A 75 -2.46 16.58 10.19
CA PRO A 75 -1.13 16.30 9.63
C PRO A 75 -0.71 14.85 9.75
N ASP A 76 -1.05 14.21 10.85
CA ASP A 76 -0.68 12.82 11.06
C ASP A 76 -1.39 11.90 10.08
N TYR A 77 -2.68 12.13 9.87
CA TYR A 77 -3.45 11.34 8.91
C TYR A 77 -2.97 11.60 7.47
N ALA A 78 -2.69 12.87 7.15
CA ALA A 78 -2.19 13.22 5.82
C ALA A 78 -0.86 12.51 5.54
N ASP A 79 0.04 12.47 6.54
CA ASP A 79 1.30 11.76 6.38
C ASP A 79 1.07 10.28 6.13
N CYS A 80 0.10 9.68 6.80
CA CYS A 80 -0.22 8.27 6.58
C CYS A 80 -0.73 8.03 5.15
N LEU A 81 -1.58 8.92 4.64
CA LEU A 81 -2.06 8.83 3.26
C LEU A 81 -0.91 8.88 2.27
N ILE A 82 0.03 9.79 2.50
CA ILE A 82 1.20 9.94 1.64
C ILE A 82 2.03 8.66 1.66
N LEU A 83 2.27 8.08 2.83
CA LEU A 83 3.05 6.87 2.94
C LEU A 83 2.42 5.69 2.21
N VAL A 84 1.10 5.54 2.32
CA VAL A 84 0.42 4.46 1.61
C VAL A 84 0.57 4.65 0.10
N LEU A 85 0.36 5.88 -0.38
CA LEU A 85 0.48 6.16 -1.81
C LEU A 85 1.89 5.90 -2.30
N GLU A 86 2.90 6.31 -1.52
CA GLU A 86 4.28 6.05 -1.88
C GLU A 86 4.60 4.56 -1.91
N ALA A 87 4.04 3.79 -0.98
CA ALA A 87 4.25 2.35 -0.96
C ALA A 87 3.66 1.69 -2.21
N VAL A 88 2.48 2.15 -2.65
CA VAL A 88 1.86 1.66 -3.87
C VAL A 88 2.75 1.98 -5.08
N ARG A 89 3.25 3.21 -5.15
CA ARG A 89 4.13 3.60 -6.25
C ARG A 89 5.40 2.77 -6.26
N HIS A 90 6.00 2.56 -5.11
CA HIS A 90 7.20 1.76 -4.97
C HIS A 90 6.96 0.32 -5.46
N TRP A 91 5.84 -0.27 -5.08
CA TRP A 91 5.48 -1.61 -5.50
C TRP A 91 5.30 -1.67 -7.02
N ARG A 92 4.63 -0.69 -7.61
CA ARG A 92 4.40 -0.67 -9.05
C ARG A 92 5.71 -0.56 -9.81
N GLN A 93 6.63 0.26 -9.34
CA GLN A 93 7.93 0.40 -9.99
C GLN A 93 8.72 -0.91 -9.94
N ARG A 94 8.68 -1.59 -8.83
CA ARG A 94 9.36 -2.88 -8.71
C ARG A 94 8.76 -3.91 -9.65
N ARG A 95 7.44 -3.94 -9.74
CA ARG A 95 6.79 -4.86 -10.67
C ARG A 95 7.14 -4.56 -12.11
N TRP A 96 7.11 -3.28 -12.45
CA TRP A 96 7.45 -2.86 -13.81
C TRP A 96 8.87 -3.31 -14.17
N THR A 97 9.83 -3.03 -13.30
CA THR A 97 11.21 -3.42 -13.52
C THR A 97 11.36 -4.92 -13.66
N GLY A 98 10.70 -5.67 -12.80
CA GLY A 98 10.77 -7.12 -12.84
C GLY A 98 10.15 -7.72 -14.09
N VAL A 99 9.01 -7.17 -14.52
CA VAL A 99 8.32 -7.69 -15.70
C VAL A 99 9.08 -7.38 -16.97
N ILE A 100 9.57 -6.16 -17.11
CA ILE A 100 10.31 -5.74 -18.29
C ILE A 100 11.71 -6.32 -18.29
N GLY A 101 12.26 -6.55 -17.13
CA GLY A 101 13.61 -7.06 -17.01
C GLY A 101 14.67 -6.03 -17.27
N ALA A 102 14.29 -4.79 -17.57
CA ALA A 102 15.22 -3.71 -17.83
C ALA A 102 14.90 -2.56 -16.91
N ARG A 103 15.96 -1.84 -16.53
CA ARG A 103 15.75 -0.69 -15.75
C ARG A 103 15.28 0.39 -16.56
N PRO A 104 14.36 1.14 -16.08
CA PRO A 104 14.01 2.37 -16.74
C PRO A 104 15.22 3.22 -16.77
N ALA A 105 15.34 3.92 -17.76
CA ALA A 105 16.41 4.80 -17.87
C ALA A 105 16.47 5.63 -16.66
N LYS A 106 16.60 5.97 -16.06
CA LYS A 106 16.77 6.67 -15.06
C LYS A 106 15.91 7.22 -14.38
N PRO A 107 15.84 7.10 -13.65
CA PRO A 107 14.80 7.53 -12.91
C PRO A 107 14.86 8.93 -12.66
N MET A 108 14.60 9.38 -12.65
CA MET A 108 14.46 10.48 -12.40
C MET A 108 14.49 10.91 -11.28
N VAL A 109 14.76 11.28 -10.87
CA VAL A 109 14.77 11.54 -10.08
C VAL A 109 14.30 12.31 -9.40
N PHE A 110 14.16 12.64 -9.08
CA PHE A 110 13.74 13.15 -8.62
C PHE A 110 13.68 13.13 -7.63
N HIS A 111 13.75 12.91 -7.22
CA HIS A 111 13.72 12.68 -6.57
C HIS A 111 14.11 13.03 -5.84
N HIS A 112 14.20 13.31 -5.68
CA HIS A 112 14.51 13.58 -5.15
C HIS A 112 14.20 14.37 -4.74
N VAL A 113 13.85 14.83 -4.91
CA VAL A 113 13.49 15.41 -4.61
C VAL A 113 12.98 15.65 -3.71
N ARG A 114 12.71 15.65 -3.15
CA ARG A 114 12.20 15.61 -2.33
C ARG A 114 12.38 15.54 -1.40
N ARG A 115 12.42 15.57 -0.94
CA ARG A 115 12.47 15.27 -0.10
C ARG A 115 12.78 15.40 0.37
#